data_4ada26b1ec8affc46ae6a3e2d7ecfc63
#
_entry.id   4ada26b1ec8affc46ae6a3e2d7ecfc63
#
_cell.length_a   1.000
_cell.length_b   1.000
_cell.length_c   1.000
_cell.angle_alpha   90.00
_cell.angle_beta   90.00
_cell.angle_gamma   90.00
#
_symmetry.space_group_name_H-M   'P 1'
#
loop_
_entity.id
_entity.type
_entity.pdbx_description
1 polymer ?
#
loop_
_entity_poly.entity_id
_entity_poly.type
_entity_poly.pdbx_seq_one_letter_code
_entity_poly.pdbx_strand_id
1 'polypeptide(L)'
;NIEQIMSTDIEMTGSIEYADFAFPANSWMEFETHEITSSCSNPFFQIWKGGIRPVNDSKDDVMVLAGMAAKLGELLRDMRFRDFWKFALEGRPEVYINRLLDGSTTSKGYTFDDIMNGKYGEPGVALLNYRTYPRQPFWEQVHESIPFYTPTGRLQAYNDESEIIEYGENFIVHREGPEATQYLPNVIVSTN
;
A
#
# COMPACT_ATOMS: atom_id res chain seq x y z
N ASN A 1 -14.32 -21.87 3.74
CA ASN A 1 -15.53 -21.20 4.18
C ASN A 1 -15.14 -19.97 4.98
N ILE A 2 -15.65 -18.81 4.60
CA ILE A 2 -15.47 -17.55 5.33
C ILE A 2 -16.73 -17.41 6.19
N GLU A 3 -16.55 -17.27 7.50
CA GLU A 3 -17.66 -17.15 8.45
C GLU A 3 -18.01 -15.69 8.74
N GLN A 4 -17.06 -14.77 8.53
CA GLN A 4 -17.24 -13.35 8.80
C GLN A 4 -16.33 -12.50 7.91
N ILE A 5 -16.86 -11.42 7.38
CA ILE A 5 -16.14 -10.45 6.56
C ILE A 5 -16.17 -9.09 7.25
N MET A 6 -15.01 -8.51 7.46
CA MET A 6 -14.85 -7.13 7.91
C MET A 6 -14.20 -6.33 6.79
N SER A 7 -14.72 -5.17 6.49
CA SER A 7 -14.17 -4.30 5.45
C SER A 7 -14.01 -2.87 5.95
N THR A 8 -12.97 -2.21 5.48
CA THR A 8 -12.68 -0.81 5.80
C THR A 8 -12.50 -0.07 4.48
N ASP A 9 -13.24 1.00 4.26
CA ASP A 9 -13.13 1.81 3.05
C ASP A 9 -13.66 3.23 3.29
N ILE A 10 -13.30 4.15 2.38
CA ILE A 10 -13.75 5.55 2.41
C ILE A 10 -15.17 5.73 1.84
N GLU A 11 -15.66 4.75 1.09
CA GLU A 11 -16.98 4.78 0.46
C GLU A 11 -17.61 3.38 0.43
N MET A 12 -18.89 3.32 0.11
CA MET A 12 -19.62 2.05 -0.04
C MET A 12 -19.22 1.36 -1.34
N THR A 13 -18.21 0.51 -1.24
CA THR A 13 -17.76 -0.34 -2.35
C THR A 13 -18.51 -1.66 -2.39
N GLY A 14 -18.43 -2.39 -3.51
CA GLY A 14 -19.00 -3.72 -3.62
C GLY A 14 -18.46 -4.70 -2.56
N SER A 15 -17.23 -4.55 -2.09
CA SER A 15 -16.69 -5.35 -1.00
C SER A 15 -17.38 -5.06 0.33
N ILE A 16 -17.69 -3.79 0.60
CA ILE A 16 -18.40 -3.40 1.83
C ILE A 16 -19.84 -3.89 1.81
N GLU A 17 -20.52 -3.91 0.66
CA GLU A 17 -21.88 -4.41 0.54
C GLU A 17 -22.02 -5.89 0.95
N TYR A 18 -20.94 -6.67 0.85
CA TYR A 18 -20.89 -8.08 1.26
C TYR A 18 -20.25 -8.28 2.64
N ALA A 19 -19.83 -7.22 3.33
CA ALA A 19 -19.21 -7.32 4.64
C ALA A 19 -20.27 -7.42 5.75
N ASP A 20 -19.97 -8.22 6.77
CA ASP A 20 -20.76 -8.28 8.01
C ASP A 20 -20.55 -7.04 8.88
N PHE A 21 -19.34 -6.47 8.79
CA PHE A 21 -18.95 -5.23 9.48
C PHE A 21 -18.20 -4.30 8.54
N ALA A 22 -18.68 -3.06 8.46
CA ALA A 22 -18.05 -1.99 7.70
C ALA A 22 -17.50 -0.93 8.66
N PHE A 23 -16.22 -0.58 8.46
CA PHE A 23 -15.57 0.50 9.20
C PHE A 23 -15.26 1.66 8.26
N PRO A 24 -15.73 2.87 8.55
CA PRO A 24 -15.41 4.03 7.74
C PRO A 24 -13.95 4.42 7.93
N ALA A 25 -13.18 4.44 6.84
CA ALA A 25 -11.81 4.88 6.82
C ALA A 25 -11.69 6.38 6.58
N ASN A 26 -10.65 6.99 7.14
CA ASN A 26 -10.23 8.32 6.76
C ASN A 26 -9.64 8.32 5.35
N SER A 27 -9.95 9.35 4.56
CA SER A 27 -9.15 9.66 3.40
C SER A 27 -7.77 10.16 3.85
N TRP A 28 -6.79 10.08 2.96
CA TRP A 28 -5.43 10.56 3.27
C TRP A 28 -5.37 12.04 3.70
N MET A 29 -6.35 12.85 3.31
CA MET A 29 -6.48 14.24 3.76
C MET A 29 -6.97 14.38 5.20
N GLU A 30 -7.62 13.37 5.73
CA GLU A 30 -8.25 13.32 7.07
C GLU A 30 -7.40 12.61 8.12
N PHE A 31 -6.23 12.08 7.77
CA PHE A 31 -5.38 11.37 8.73
C PHE A 31 -5.01 12.27 9.90
N GLU A 32 -5.38 11.83 11.09
CA GLU A 32 -5.14 12.57 12.33
C GLU A 32 -3.72 12.38 12.87
N THR A 33 -3.07 11.29 12.47
CA THR A 33 -1.69 10.97 12.86
C THR A 33 -0.75 11.03 11.66
N HIS A 34 0.57 11.05 11.92
CA HIS A 34 1.53 10.96 10.84
C HIS A 34 1.57 9.56 10.26
N GLU A 35 1.72 9.51 8.96
CA GLU A 35 1.93 8.30 8.18
C GLU A 35 3.20 8.41 7.35
N ILE A 36 3.73 7.27 6.92
CA ILE A 36 4.88 7.20 6.05
C ILE A 36 4.50 6.55 4.73
N THR A 37 4.94 7.13 3.64
CA THR A 37 4.77 6.57 2.31
C THR A 37 6.08 6.53 1.56
N SER A 38 6.20 5.57 0.67
CA SER A 38 7.29 5.46 -0.28
C SER A 38 6.74 5.01 -1.62
N SER A 39 7.44 5.36 -2.69
CA SER A 39 7.09 4.90 -4.03
C SER A 39 8.25 4.10 -4.61
N CYS A 40 7.93 3.03 -5.30
CA CYS A 40 8.93 2.24 -6.04
C CYS A 40 9.67 3.06 -7.10
N SER A 41 9.02 4.10 -7.60
CA SER A 41 9.54 4.95 -8.68
C SER A 41 10.35 6.14 -8.18
N ASN A 42 10.15 6.54 -6.92
CA ASN A 42 10.78 7.72 -6.35
C ASN A 42 11.74 7.34 -5.23
N PRO A 43 12.97 7.84 -5.26
CA PRO A 43 13.99 7.49 -4.28
C PRO A 43 13.86 8.29 -2.97
N PHE A 44 12.66 8.33 -2.38
CA PHE A 44 12.44 9.01 -1.11
C PHE A 44 11.32 8.35 -0.29
N PHE A 45 11.41 8.53 1.02
CA PHE A 45 10.29 8.39 1.94
C PHE A 45 9.68 9.74 2.24
N GLN A 46 8.39 9.77 2.45
CA GLN A 46 7.69 10.96 2.90
C GLN A 46 6.86 10.62 4.13
N ILE A 47 7.06 11.39 5.20
CA ILE A 47 6.18 11.40 6.36
C ILE A 47 5.22 12.56 6.20
N TRP A 48 3.95 12.29 6.30
CA TRP A 48 2.90 13.28 6.06
C TRP A 48 1.76 13.10 7.06
N LYS A 49 0.89 14.07 7.12
CA LYS A 49 -0.29 14.09 7.97
C LYS A 49 -1.42 14.77 7.20
N GLY A 50 -2.64 14.37 7.44
CA GLY A 50 -3.82 15.04 6.91
C GLY A 50 -3.95 16.48 7.45
N GLY A 51 -4.76 17.28 6.79
CA GLY A 51 -4.96 18.70 7.12
C GLY A 51 -6.40 19.07 7.46
N ILE A 52 -7.33 18.14 7.31
CA ILE A 52 -8.74 18.35 7.62
C ILE A 52 -9.20 17.38 8.70
N ARG A 53 -10.30 17.69 9.36
CA ARG A 53 -10.88 16.79 10.36
C ARG A 53 -11.57 15.60 9.68
N PRO A 54 -11.51 14.40 10.29
CA PRO A 54 -12.30 13.27 9.84
C PRO A 54 -13.79 13.59 9.72
N VAL A 55 -14.42 13.05 8.69
CA VAL A 55 -15.85 13.16 8.48
C VAL A 55 -16.56 12.05 9.26
N ASN A 56 -17.53 12.43 10.08
CA ASN A 56 -18.30 11.52 10.93
C ASN A 56 -17.39 10.69 11.88
N ASP A 57 -17.59 9.38 11.92
CA ASP A 57 -16.85 8.43 12.78
C ASP A 57 -15.71 7.73 12.04
N SER A 58 -15.27 8.26 10.90
CA SER A 58 -14.13 7.68 10.17
C SER A 58 -12.84 7.75 10.99
N LYS A 59 -11.96 6.79 10.75
CA LYS A 59 -10.69 6.65 11.48
C LYS A 59 -9.57 6.21 10.55
N ASP A 60 -8.35 6.53 10.94
CA ASP A 60 -7.15 6.00 10.29
C ASP A 60 -7.14 4.46 10.41
N ASP A 61 -6.71 3.75 9.38
CA ASP A 61 -6.66 2.28 9.35
C ASP A 61 -5.91 1.70 10.55
N VAL A 62 -4.80 2.34 10.93
CA VAL A 62 -4.01 1.96 12.11
C VAL A 62 -4.83 2.06 13.39
N MET A 63 -5.72 3.05 13.49
CA MET A 63 -6.61 3.22 14.64
C MET A 63 -7.72 2.16 14.68
N VAL A 64 -8.26 1.78 13.52
CA VAL A 64 -9.24 0.68 13.42
C VAL A 64 -8.60 -0.62 13.89
N LEU A 65 -7.41 -0.96 13.38
CA LEU A 65 -6.67 -2.16 13.78
C LEU A 65 -6.31 -2.14 15.27
N ALA A 66 -5.88 -1.00 15.79
CA ALA A 66 -5.54 -0.85 17.20
C ALA A 66 -6.77 -1.05 18.12
N GLY A 67 -7.92 -0.51 17.72
CA GLY A 67 -9.18 -0.70 18.44
C GLY A 67 -9.62 -2.16 18.47
N MET A 68 -9.55 -2.84 17.32
CA MET A 68 -9.85 -4.27 17.21
C MET A 68 -8.90 -5.11 18.05
N ALA A 69 -7.60 -4.83 17.99
CA ALA A 69 -6.59 -5.53 18.79
C ALA A 69 -6.78 -5.33 20.31
N ALA A 70 -7.14 -4.12 20.71
CA ALA A 70 -7.47 -3.86 22.11
C ALA A 70 -8.67 -4.68 22.58
N LYS A 71 -9.73 -4.73 21.76
CA LYS A 71 -10.93 -5.51 22.08
C LYS A 71 -10.68 -7.02 22.10
N LEU A 72 -9.90 -7.49 21.14
CA LEU A 72 -9.47 -8.89 21.08
C LEU A 72 -8.66 -9.27 22.32
N GLY A 73 -7.75 -8.39 22.78
CA GLY A 73 -6.97 -8.58 23.98
C GLY A 73 -7.84 -8.75 25.25
N GLU A 74 -8.89 -7.94 25.36
CA GLU A 74 -9.86 -8.06 26.45
C GLU A 74 -10.61 -9.40 26.39
N LEU A 75 -11.13 -9.76 25.22
CA LEU A 75 -11.94 -10.97 25.02
C LEU A 75 -11.14 -12.26 25.28
N LEU A 76 -9.91 -12.31 24.78
CA LEU A 76 -9.02 -13.45 24.94
C LEU A 76 -8.23 -13.43 26.26
N ARG A 77 -8.32 -12.36 27.02
CA ARG A 77 -7.50 -12.10 28.23
C ARG A 77 -6.00 -12.18 27.93
N ASP A 78 -5.61 -11.72 26.73
CA ASP A 78 -4.23 -11.67 26.28
C ASP A 78 -3.87 -10.24 25.86
N MET A 79 -3.23 -9.52 26.76
CA MET A 79 -2.93 -8.11 26.57
C MET A 79 -1.86 -7.84 25.50
N ARG A 80 -1.14 -8.89 25.00
CA ARG A 80 -0.12 -8.72 23.94
C ARG A 80 -0.69 -8.09 22.68
N PHE A 81 -1.94 -8.40 22.32
CA PHE A 81 -2.63 -7.80 21.19
C PHE A 81 -2.77 -6.29 21.36
N ARG A 82 -3.27 -5.84 22.50
CA ARG A 82 -3.42 -4.41 22.81
C ARG A 82 -2.06 -3.73 22.91
N ASP A 83 -1.11 -4.33 23.61
CA ASP A 83 0.17 -3.71 23.91
C ASP A 83 1.02 -3.51 22.63
N PHE A 84 0.86 -4.38 21.63
CA PHE A 84 1.50 -4.19 20.33
C PHE A 84 1.02 -2.93 19.60
N TRP A 85 -0.29 -2.62 19.67
CA TRP A 85 -0.93 -1.50 18.97
C TRP A 85 -1.16 -0.27 19.87
N LYS A 86 -0.69 -0.30 21.09
CA LYS A 86 -0.92 0.73 22.10
C LYS A 86 -0.47 2.12 21.62
N PHE A 87 0.60 2.19 20.87
CA PHE A 87 1.13 3.45 20.29
C PHE A 87 0.09 4.20 19.46
N ALA A 88 -0.74 3.50 18.70
CA ALA A 88 -1.79 4.12 17.89
C ALA A 88 -2.86 4.76 18.78
N LEU A 89 -3.33 4.01 19.80
CA LEU A 89 -4.32 4.51 20.77
C LEU A 89 -3.79 5.69 21.61
N GLU A 90 -2.47 5.81 21.76
CA GLU A 90 -1.79 6.89 22.48
C GLU A 90 -1.41 8.07 21.57
N GLY A 91 -1.72 8.01 20.27
CA GLY A 91 -1.35 9.05 19.30
C GLY A 91 0.17 9.19 19.10
N ARG A 92 0.91 8.07 19.11
CA ARG A 92 2.36 8.01 18.98
C ARG A 92 2.81 7.36 17.68
N PRO A 93 2.58 8.03 16.52
CA PRO A 93 2.91 7.47 15.20
C PRO A 93 4.40 7.20 15.01
N GLU A 94 5.28 7.93 15.71
CA GLU A 94 6.72 7.73 15.65
C GLU A 94 7.15 6.30 16.01
N VAL A 95 6.42 5.64 16.90
CA VAL A 95 6.72 4.25 17.31
C VAL A 95 6.49 3.29 16.15
N TYR A 96 5.38 3.46 15.44
CA TYR A 96 5.02 2.65 14.28
C TYR A 96 5.96 2.93 13.11
N ILE A 97 6.19 4.20 12.79
CA ILE A 97 7.04 4.61 11.68
C ILE A 97 8.46 4.13 11.89
N ASN A 98 9.02 4.26 13.09
CA ASN A 98 10.35 3.74 13.39
C ASN A 98 10.45 2.21 13.25
N ARG A 99 9.40 1.46 13.61
CA ARG A 99 9.37 0.01 13.36
C ARG A 99 9.40 -0.33 11.87
N LEU A 100 8.68 0.42 11.04
CA LEU A 100 8.71 0.24 9.57
C LEU A 100 10.09 0.56 9.00
N LEU A 101 10.70 1.66 9.45
CA LEU A 101 12.04 2.07 9.02
C LEU A 101 13.10 1.03 9.40
N ASP A 102 13.06 0.51 10.61
CA ASP A 102 13.99 -0.53 11.09
C ASP A 102 13.78 -1.89 10.41
N GLY A 103 12.56 -2.18 10.00
CA GLY A 103 12.19 -3.43 9.31
C GLY A 103 12.66 -3.52 7.86
N SER A 104 13.03 -2.41 7.25
CA SER A 104 13.48 -2.34 5.86
C SER A 104 14.99 -2.20 5.75
N THR A 105 15.61 -2.94 4.85
CA THR A 105 17.06 -2.85 4.59
C THR A 105 17.47 -1.50 4.02
N THR A 106 16.61 -0.84 3.28
CA THR A 106 16.87 0.46 2.63
C THR A 106 16.70 1.65 3.56
N SER A 107 15.88 1.52 4.59
CA SER A 107 15.58 2.59 5.55
C SER A 107 16.21 2.38 6.94
N LYS A 108 16.96 1.31 7.11
CA LYS A 108 17.61 1.01 8.38
C LYS A 108 18.56 2.14 8.79
N GLY A 109 18.34 2.67 9.99
CA GLY A 109 19.11 3.78 10.53
C GLY A 109 18.48 5.16 10.31
N TYR A 110 17.38 5.24 9.57
CA TYR A 110 16.53 6.43 9.53
C TYR A 110 15.60 6.42 10.74
N THR A 111 15.32 7.60 11.29
CA THR A 111 14.34 7.75 12.37
C THR A 111 13.28 8.77 12.01
N PHE A 112 12.11 8.64 12.63
CA PHE A 112 11.03 9.61 12.48
C PHE A 112 11.50 11.05 12.74
N ASP A 113 12.20 11.27 13.87
CA ASP A 113 12.66 12.60 14.26
C ASP A 113 13.67 13.18 13.27
N ASP A 114 14.62 12.36 12.81
CA ASP A 114 15.62 12.79 11.83
C ASP A 114 14.97 13.20 10.49
N ILE A 115 13.96 12.46 10.06
CA ILE A 115 13.21 12.77 8.83
C ILE A 115 12.38 14.04 9.02
N MET A 116 11.65 14.15 10.12
CA MET A 116 10.82 15.33 10.40
C MET A 116 11.64 16.61 10.57
N ASN A 117 12.88 16.49 11.05
CA ASN A 117 13.80 17.60 11.20
C ASN A 117 14.60 17.94 9.91
N GLY A 118 14.35 17.26 8.81
CA GLY A 118 14.98 17.55 7.52
C GLY A 118 16.45 17.11 7.43
N LYS A 119 16.89 16.15 8.23
CA LYS A 119 18.27 15.65 8.19
C LYS A 119 18.67 15.02 6.86
N TYR A 120 17.73 14.48 6.13
CA TYR A 120 17.94 13.72 4.89
C TYR A 120 17.33 14.37 3.64
N GLY A 121 16.79 15.58 3.77
CA GLY A 121 16.13 16.34 2.72
C GLY A 121 15.32 17.48 3.31
N GLU A 122 14.18 17.80 2.69
CA GLU A 122 13.21 18.70 3.29
C GLU A 122 12.56 18.06 4.53
N PRO A 123 12.06 18.86 5.50
CA PRO A 123 11.32 18.33 6.64
C PRO A 123 10.19 17.40 6.21
N GLY A 124 10.16 16.22 6.80
CA GLY A 124 9.21 15.17 6.43
C GLY A 124 9.64 14.31 5.22
N VAL A 125 10.77 14.59 4.60
CA VAL A 125 11.27 13.83 3.44
C VAL A 125 12.66 13.26 3.73
N ALA A 126 12.86 12.00 3.39
CA ALA A 126 14.18 11.37 3.40
C ALA A 126 14.54 10.87 2.00
N LEU A 127 15.52 11.51 1.40
CA LEU A 127 16.09 11.05 0.14
C LEU A 127 16.91 9.78 0.39
N LEU A 128 16.69 8.78 -0.43
CA LEU A 128 17.40 7.51 -0.34
C LEU A 128 18.61 7.52 -1.26
N ASN A 129 19.75 7.06 -0.75
CA ASN A 129 20.93 6.82 -1.56
C ASN A 129 20.73 5.56 -2.40
N TYR A 130 20.08 5.75 -3.55
CA TYR A 130 20.04 4.71 -4.56
C TYR A 130 21.37 4.58 -5.28
N ARG A 131 21.55 3.46 -5.94
CA ARG A 131 22.69 3.23 -6.82
C ARG A 131 22.78 4.35 -7.84
N THR A 132 23.98 4.85 -8.06
CA THR A 132 24.26 6.00 -8.95
C THR A 132 24.16 5.67 -10.44
N TYR A 133 23.86 4.44 -10.81
CA TYR A 133 23.68 4.01 -12.19
C TYR A 133 22.29 3.43 -12.42
N PRO A 134 21.70 3.69 -13.59
CA PRO A 134 20.40 3.12 -13.94
C PRO A 134 20.44 1.60 -13.91
N ARG A 135 19.48 0.96 -13.27
CA ARG A 135 19.23 -0.47 -13.43
C ARG A 135 18.17 -0.68 -14.48
N GLN A 136 18.47 -1.51 -15.43
CA GLN A 136 17.47 -2.00 -16.35
C GLN A 136 16.52 -2.96 -15.61
N PRO A 137 15.23 -2.98 -15.98
CA PRO A 137 14.33 -4.03 -15.51
C PRO A 137 14.93 -5.41 -15.79
N PHE A 138 14.75 -6.32 -14.86
CA PHE A 138 15.27 -7.69 -14.96
C PHE A 138 16.81 -7.79 -15.03
N TRP A 139 17.52 -6.84 -14.41
CA TRP A 139 18.98 -6.85 -14.38
C TRP A 139 19.55 -8.15 -13.87
N GLU A 140 19.02 -8.68 -12.77
CA GLU A 140 19.47 -9.92 -12.14
C GLU A 140 19.28 -11.12 -13.07
N GLN A 141 18.17 -11.18 -13.80
CA GLN A 141 17.87 -12.25 -14.76
C GLN A 141 18.82 -12.21 -15.95
N VAL A 142 19.14 -11.02 -16.44
CA VAL A 142 19.97 -10.83 -17.65
C VAL A 142 21.47 -10.97 -17.34
N HIS A 143 21.94 -10.41 -16.21
CA HIS A 143 23.37 -10.29 -15.92
C HIS A 143 23.87 -11.29 -14.86
N GLU A 144 23.01 -11.73 -13.95
CA GLU A 144 23.36 -12.64 -12.88
C GLU A 144 22.78 -14.04 -13.10
N SER A 145 22.09 -14.25 -14.22
CA SER A 145 21.47 -15.54 -14.61
C SER A 145 20.48 -16.07 -13.57
N ILE A 146 19.87 -15.20 -12.80
CA ILE A 146 18.79 -15.58 -11.88
C ILE A 146 17.56 -15.93 -12.72
N PRO A 147 16.86 -17.03 -12.47
CA PRO A 147 15.64 -17.37 -13.19
C PRO A 147 14.56 -16.30 -13.04
N PHE A 148 13.75 -16.11 -14.07
CA PHE A 148 12.52 -15.33 -13.95
C PHE A 148 11.52 -16.04 -13.01
N TYR A 149 10.68 -15.27 -12.33
CA TYR A 149 9.62 -15.79 -11.44
C TYR A 149 8.43 -16.32 -12.26
N THR A 150 8.69 -17.21 -13.17
CA THR A 150 7.71 -17.88 -14.03
C THR A 150 7.86 -19.40 -13.91
N PRO A 151 6.87 -20.22 -14.25
CA PRO A 151 6.95 -21.67 -14.18
C PRO A 151 8.15 -22.25 -14.96
N THR A 152 8.54 -21.60 -16.06
CA THR A 152 9.67 -22.02 -16.90
C THR A 152 11.01 -21.42 -16.46
N GLY A 153 11.02 -20.45 -15.55
CA GLY A 153 12.21 -19.69 -15.17
C GLY A 153 12.73 -18.75 -16.28
N ARG A 154 11.96 -18.56 -17.35
CA ARG A 154 12.33 -17.72 -18.50
C ARG A 154 11.33 -16.59 -18.69
N LEU A 155 11.70 -15.55 -19.42
CA LEU A 155 10.75 -14.52 -19.86
C LEU A 155 9.63 -15.20 -20.66
N GLN A 156 8.40 -15.04 -20.21
CA GLN A 156 7.26 -15.72 -20.78
C GLN A 156 6.51 -14.76 -21.70
N ALA A 157 6.53 -15.04 -22.98
CA ALA A 157 5.79 -14.28 -24.00
C ALA A 157 4.41 -14.89 -24.29
N TYR A 158 4.21 -16.14 -23.91
CA TYR A 158 2.94 -16.85 -24.00
C TYR A 158 2.54 -17.31 -22.60
N ASN A 159 1.32 -17.04 -22.19
CA ASN A 159 0.79 -17.53 -20.92
C ASN A 159 -0.13 -18.73 -21.22
N ASP A 160 0.19 -19.88 -20.65
CA ASP A 160 -0.53 -21.14 -20.81
C ASP A 160 -1.46 -21.47 -19.65
N GLU A 161 -1.68 -20.54 -18.73
CA GLU A 161 -2.68 -20.69 -17.70
C GLU A 161 -4.08 -20.74 -18.29
N SER A 162 -4.87 -21.75 -17.89
CA SER A 162 -6.17 -22.02 -18.47
C SER A 162 -7.12 -20.82 -18.43
N GLU A 163 -7.13 -20.08 -17.34
CA GLU A 163 -7.96 -18.88 -17.19
C GLU A 163 -7.57 -17.80 -18.20
N ILE A 164 -6.29 -17.57 -18.40
CA ILE A 164 -5.79 -16.57 -19.35
C ILE A 164 -6.09 -16.98 -20.79
N ILE A 165 -5.98 -18.28 -21.10
CA ILE A 165 -6.33 -18.83 -22.42
C ILE A 165 -7.84 -18.66 -22.68
N GLU A 166 -8.68 -18.91 -21.69
CA GLU A 166 -10.13 -18.77 -21.80
C GLU A 166 -10.54 -17.33 -22.13
N TYR A 167 -9.86 -16.34 -21.56
CA TYR A 167 -10.06 -14.94 -21.91
C TYR A 167 -9.39 -14.54 -23.24
N GLY A 168 -8.65 -15.41 -23.88
CA GLY A 168 -7.93 -15.13 -25.12
C GLY A 168 -6.77 -14.15 -24.94
N GLU A 169 -6.18 -14.09 -23.77
CA GLU A 169 -5.08 -13.19 -23.39
C GLU A 169 -3.73 -13.89 -23.23
N ASN A 170 -3.62 -15.07 -23.79
CA ASN A 170 -2.42 -15.88 -23.76
C ASN A 170 -1.19 -15.27 -24.46
N PHE A 171 -1.42 -14.33 -25.37
CA PHE A 171 -0.38 -13.47 -25.92
C PHE A 171 -0.56 -12.01 -25.47
N ILE A 172 0.56 -11.30 -25.33
CA ILE A 172 0.52 -9.85 -25.06
C ILE A 172 0.12 -9.15 -26.35
N VAL A 173 -1.15 -8.79 -26.45
CA VAL A 173 -1.73 -8.06 -27.60
C VAL A 173 -2.40 -6.78 -27.09
N HIS A 174 -2.40 -5.75 -27.97
CA HIS A 174 -3.15 -4.55 -27.66
C HIS A 174 -4.67 -4.84 -27.75
N ARG A 175 -5.39 -4.44 -26.72
CA ARG A 175 -6.85 -4.39 -26.72
C ARG A 175 -7.30 -3.00 -26.31
N GLU A 176 -8.37 -2.54 -26.92
CA GLU A 176 -8.98 -1.29 -26.47
C GLU A 176 -9.61 -1.48 -25.08
N GLY A 177 -9.44 -0.48 -24.23
CA GLY A 177 -10.09 -0.44 -22.93
C GLY A 177 -11.62 -0.36 -23.07
N PRO A 178 -12.35 -0.72 -22.00
CA PRO A 178 -13.82 -0.64 -22.02
C PRO A 178 -14.35 0.79 -22.24
N GLU A 179 -13.54 1.80 -21.96
CA GLU A 179 -13.84 3.21 -22.22
C GLU A 179 -13.54 3.66 -23.65
N ALA A 180 -13.07 2.75 -24.51
CA ALA A 180 -12.78 3.08 -25.90
C ALA A 180 -14.05 3.51 -26.65
N THR A 181 -13.86 4.33 -27.69
CA THR A 181 -14.95 5.00 -28.43
C THR A 181 -15.98 4.05 -29.04
N GLN A 182 -15.62 2.80 -29.29
CA GLN A 182 -16.60 1.80 -29.77
C GLN A 182 -17.66 1.45 -28.72
N TYR A 183 -17.32 1.55 -27.43
CA TYR A 183 -18.23 1.30 -26.30
C TYR A 183 -18.84 2.60 -25.75
N LEU A 184 -18.10 3.70 -25.85
CA LEU A 184 -18.50 5.04 -25.42
C LEU A 184 -18.26 6.05 -26.56
N PRO A 185 -19.10 6.04 -27.61
CA PRO A 185 -18.87 6.80 -28.85
C PRO A 185 -18.80 8.32 -28.66
N ASN A 186 -19.19 8.84 -27.52
CA ASN A 186 -19.14 10.27 -27.21
C ASN A 186 -17.90 10.68 -26.39
N VAL A 187 -17.03 9.74 -26.08
CA VAL A 187 -15.77 10.06 -25.39
C VAL A 187 -14.72 10.47 -26.41
N ILE A 188 -14.27 11.70 -26.31
CA ILE A 188 -13.15 12.20 -27.14
C ILE A 188 -11.86 11.65 -26.51
N VAL A 189 -11.26 10.66 -27.15
CA VAL A 189 -9.91 10.23 -26.80
C VAL A 189 -8.93 11.24 -27.40
N SER A 190 -8.25 11.98 -26.53
CA SER A 190 -7.17 12.86 -26.96
C SER A 190 -6.02 12.00 -27.51
N THR A 191 -5.84 12.02 -28.80
CA THR A 191 -4.64 11.49 -29.46
C THR A 191 -3.57 12.57 -29.46
N ASN A 192 -2.83 12.71 -28.36
CA ASN A 192 -1.57 13.46 -28.34
C ASN A 192 -0.41 12.50 -28.25
#